data_a87eb22cce11f18a878b5b126d67e04d
#
_entry.id   a87eb22cce11f18a878b5b126d67e04d
#
_cell.length_a   1.000
_cell.length_b   1.000
_cell.length_c   1.000
_cell.angle_alpha   90.00
_cell.angle_beta   90.00
_cell.angle_gamma   90.00
#
_symmetry.space_group_name_H-M   'P 1'
#
loop_
_entity.id
_entity.type
_entity.pdbx_description
1 polymer ?
#
loop_
_entity_poly.entity_id
_entity_poly.type
_entity_poly.pdbx_seq_one_letter_code
_entity_poly.pdbx_strand_id
1 'polypeptide(L)'
;MKSLNSLVRKNILSLAPYTCARNEYNGHEAKVFLDANENPFNHPLNRYPDPLQLELKAKIAKVKHVSPECMFLGNGSDEAIDLCYRVFCEPRIDNVVAIEPTYGMYRVCADINDVEYRAVDLEGNFQIKADKLLDACDNHTKLIWICSPNNPTGNNLDRDEIEKVINGFDGMVV
;
A
#
# COMPACT_ATOMS: atom_id res chain seq x y z
N MET A 1 -8.92 12.99 -11.66
CA MET A 1 -8.00 12.17 -10.82
C MET A 1 -6.68 12.92 -10.68
N LYS A 2 -6.23 13.16 -9.47
CA LYS A 2 -4.93 13.78 -9.20
C LYS A 2 -3.80 12.87 -9.70
N SER A 3 -2.67 13.43 -10.11
CA SER A 3 -1.48 12.63 -10.45
C SER A 3 -0.92 11.98 -9.18
N LEU A 4 -0.31 10.79 -9.31
CA LEU A 4 0.32 10.11 -8.17
C LEU A 4 1.30 11.03 -7.42
N ASN A 5 2.12 11.78 -8.16
CA ASN A 5 3.07 12.72 -7.58
C ASN A 5 2.43 13.84 -6.75
N SER A 6 1.18 14.21 -7.03
CA SER A 6 0.46 15.22 -6.24
C SER A 6 -0.16 14.66 -4.95
N LEU A 7 -0.29 13.33 -4.86
CA LEU A 7 -0.79 12.63 -3.67
C LEU A 7 0.31 12.28 -2.69
N VAL A 8 1.52 12.00 -3.19
CA VAL A 8 2.68 11.61 -2.36
C VAL A 8 3.17 12.80 -1.54
N ARG A 9 3.53 12.56 -0.28
CA ARG A 9 4.14 13.55 0.61
C ARG A 9 5.44 14.10 -0.01
N LYS A 10 5.66 15.40 0.13
CA LYS A 10 6.81 16.08 -0.50
C LYS A 10 8.17 15.54 -0.07
N ASN A 11 8.32 15.20 1.22
CA ASN A 11 9.55 14.61 1.75
C ASN A 11 9.82 13.21 1.16
N ILE A 12 8.77 12.43 0.87
CA ILE A 12 8.89 11.12 0.24
C ILE A 12 9.28 11.26 -1.23
N LEU A 13 8.68 12.20 -1.95
CA LEU A 13 9.07 12.47 -3.35
C LEU A 13 10.53 12.90 -3.52
N SER A 14 11.08 13.57 -2.51
CA SER A 14 12.48 14.03 -2.53
C SER A 14 13.48 13.03 -1.98
N LEU A 15 13.03 11.88 -1.47
CA LEU A 15 13.90 10.84 -0.94
C LEU A 15 14.82 10.25 -2.02
N ALA A 16 16.11 10.25 -1.77
CA ALA A 16 17.03 9.44 -2.54
C ALA A 16 16.93 7.98 -2.05
N PRO A 17 16.59 7.03 -2.93
CA PRO A 17 16.53 5.63 -2.54
C PRO A 17 17.91 5.14 -2.07
N TYR A 18 17.92 4.30 -1.04
CA TYR A 18 19.15 3.60 -0.68
C TYR A 18 19.50 2.59 -1.78
N THR A 19 20.74 2.65 -2.23
CA THR A 19 21.30 1.66 -3.16
C THR A 19 22.35 0.81 -2.44
N CYS A 20 22.34 -0.50 -2.65
CA CYS A 20 23.40 -1.38 -2.16
C CYS A 20 24.44 -1.61 -3.25
N ALA A 21 25.67 -1.93 -2.84
CA ALA A 21 26.79 -2.16 -3.77
C ALA A 21 26.45 -3.22 -4.85
N ARG A 22 25.64 -4.21 -4.51
CA ARG A 22 25.18 -5.24 -5.48
C ARG A 22 24.26 -4.67 -6.55
N ASN A 23 23.43 -3.69 -6.23
CA ASN A 23 22.55 -3.02 -7.21
C ASN A 23 23.34 -2.09 -8.15
N GLU A 24 24.49 -1.61 -7.72
CA GLU A 24 25.38 -0.76 -8.52
C GLU A 24 26.25 -1.57 -9.47
N TYR A 25 26.36 -2.89 -9.26
CA TYR A 25 27.14 -3.76 -10.11
C TYR A 25 26.37 -4.17 -11.37
N ASN A 26 26.76 -3.60 -12.49
CA ASN A 26 26.17 -3.86 -13.82
C ASN A 26 26.99 -4.87 -14.66
N GLY A 27 27.83 -5.68 -14.06
CA GLY A 27 28.72 -6.62 -14.73
C GLY A 27 28.12 -8.02 -14.91
N HIS A 28 28.89 -8.88 -15.56
CA HIS A 28 28.58 -10.30 -15.69
C HIS A 28 28.58 -10.99 -14.31
N GLU A 29 28.02 -12.19 -14.22
CA GLU A 29 27.95 -12.96 -12.97
C GLU A 29 29.29 -12.95 -12.22
N ALA A 30 29.27 -12.37 -11.03
CA ALA A 30 30.43 -12.35 -10.17
C ALA A 30 30.71 -13.78 -9.65
N LYS A 31 31.93 -14.23 -9.77
CA LYS A 31 32.36 -15.54 -9.22
C LYS A 31 32.62 -15.46 -7.71
N VAL A 32 32.97 -14.28 -7.21
CA VAL A 32 33.26 -14.03 -5.80
C VAL A 32 32.57 -12.73 -5.40
N PHE A 33 31.80 -12.76 -4.31
CA PHE A 33 31.12 -11.61 -3.75
C PHE A 33 31.87 -11.11 -2.52
N LEU A 34 32.34 -9.88 -2.57
CA LEU A 34 33.04 -9.16 -1.47
C LEU A 34 32.36 -7.82 -1.18
N ASP A 35 31.14 -7.65 -1.61
CA ASP A 35 30.35 -6.43 -1.58
C ASP A 35 29.56 -6.24 -0.28
N ALA A 36 29.46 -7.28 0.55
CA ALA A 36 28.67 -7.26 1.78
C ALA A 36 29.29 -8.16 2.85
N ASN A 37 28.98 -7.84 4.11
CA ASN A 37 29.40 -8.66 5.26
C ASN A 37 28.47 -9.87 5.43
N GLU A 38 28.64 -10.87 4.57
CA GLU A 38 27.83 -12.09 4.56
C GLU A 38 28.56 -13.25 5.25
N ASN A 39 27.77 -14.16 5.84
CA ASN A 39 28.30 -15.38 6.42
C ASN A 39 28.85 -16.29 5.30
N PRO A 40 30.12 -16.73 5.33
CA PRO A 40 30.68 -17.61 4.32
C PRO A 40 30.16 -19.05 4.37
N PHE A 41 29.43 -19.41 5.44
CA PHE A 41 28.89 -20.75 5.68
C PHE A 41 27.38 -20.79 5.44
N ASN A 42 26.79 -21.98 5.55
CA ASN A 42 25.33 -22.20 5.47
C ASN A 42 24.70 -21.92 4.09
N HIS A 43 25.38 -22.26 3.01
CA HIS A 43 24.76 -22.25 1.68
C HIS A 43 23.45 -23.08 1.65
N PRO A 44 22.38 -22.62 0.98
CA PRO A 44 22.26 -21.40 0.17
C PRO A 44 21.71 -20.18 0.92
N LEU A 45 21.56 -20.25 2.25
CA LEU A 45 20.86 -19.25 3.05
C LEU A 45 21.78 -18.16 3.63
N ASN A 46 23.00 -18.10 3.18
CA ASN A 46 24.04 -17.21 3.71
C ASN A 46 24.10 -15.82 3.03
N ARG A 47 23.37 -15.63 1.97
CA ARG A 47 23.36 -14.36 1.21
C ARG A 47 22.23 -13.45 1.65
N TYR A 48 22.45 -12.14 1.60
CA TYR A 48 21.37 -11.18 1.73
C TYR A 48 20.35 -11.38 0.62
N PRO A 49 19.07 -11.31 0.94
CA PRO A 49 18.02 -11.39 -0.09
C PRO A 49 18.09 -10.18 -1.02
N ASP A 50 17.59 -10.34 -2.24
CA ASP A 50 17.35 -9.24 -3.16
C ASP A 50 16.31 -8.28 -2.56
N PRO A 51 16.67 -7.01 -2.23
CA PRO A 51 15.74 -6.06 -1.62
C PRO A 51 14.58 -5.67 -2.56
N LEU A 52 14.76 -5.84 -3.86
CA LEU A 52 13.72 -5.55 -4.86
C LEU A 52 12.88 -6.78 -5.22
N GLN A 53 13.29 -7.98 -4.78
CA GLN A 53 12.57 -9.26 -4.97
C GLN A 53 12.22 -9.54 -6.46
N LEU A 54 13.12 -9.19 -7.36
CA LEU A 54 12.85 -9.19 -8.81
C LEU A 54 12.44 -10.57 -9.34
N GLU A 55 13.15 -11.63 -8.96
CA GLU A 55 12.82 -12.98 -9.39
C GLU A 55 11.45 -13.45 -8.86
N LEU A 56 11.15 -13.16 -7.60
CA LEU A 56 9.87 -13.51 -6.98
C LEU A 56 8.72 -12.73 -7.62
N LYS A 57 8.88 -11.42 -7.81
CA LYS A 57 7.90 -10.58 -8.52
C LYS A 57 7.64 -11.08 -9.94
N ALA A 58 8.68 -11.48 -10.68
CA ALA A 58 8.52 -12.02 -12.01
C ALA A 58 7.71 -13.34 -12.04
N LYS A 59 7.85 -14.19 -11.03
CA LYS A 59 7.03 -15.41 -10.88
C LYS A 59 5.58 -15.08 -10.54
N ILE A 60 5.36 -14.17 -9.57
CA ILE A 60 4.01 -13.77 -9.16
C ILE A 60 3.29 -13.04 -10.30
N ALA A 61 4.00 -12.21 -11.06
CA ALA A 61 3.47 -11.48 -12.22
C ALA A 61 2.80 -12.41 -13.24
N LYS A 62 3.43 -13.56 -13.52
CA LYS A 62 2.88 -14.57 -14.43
C LYS A 62 1.58 -15.18 -13.89
N VAL A 63 1.45 -15.38 -12.58
CA VAL A 63 0.28 -15.99 -11.94
C VAL A 63 -0.86 -14.99 -11.79
N LYS A 64 -0.53 -13.74 -11.48
CA LYS A 64 -1.51 -12.68 -11.20
C LYS A 64 -1.86 -11.82 -12.42
N HIS A 65 -1.13 -11.97 -13.54
CA HIS A 65 -1.30 -11.16 -14.75
C HIS A 65 -1.17 -9.65 -14.49
N VAL A 66 -0.23 -9.29 -13.62
CA VAL A 66 0.08 -7.89 -13.23
C VAL A 66 1.55 -7.64 -13.46
N SER A 67 1.92 -6.44 -13.94
CA SER A 67 3.33 -6.07 -14.13
C SER A 67 4.12 -6.11 -12.81
N PRO A 68 5.37 -6.63 -12.80
CA PRO A 68 6.21 -6.64 -11.60
C PRO A 68 6.40 -5.26 -10.96
N GLU A 69 6.41 -4.20 -11.78
CA GLU A 69 6.56 -2.81 -11.31
C GLU A 69 5.33 -2.32 -10.53
N CYS A 70 4.17 -2.97 -10.71
CA CYS A 70 2.94 -2.68 -9.97
C CYS A 70 2.79 -3.53 -8.71
N MET A 71 3.88 -4.19 -8.24
CA MET A 71 3.83 -5.08 -7.09
C MET A 71 4.70 -4.56 -5.94
N PHE A 72 4.10 -4.53 -4.78
CA PHE A 72 4.79 -4.47 -3.50
C PHE A 72 4.62 -5.83 -2.79
N LEU A 73 5.71 -6.40 -2.27
CA LEU A 73 5.69 -7.64 -1.49
C LEU A 73 6.18 -7.33 -0.08
N GLY A 74 5.30 -7.50 0.88
CA GLY A 74 5.55 -7.22 2.29
C GLY A 74 5.11 -8.36 3.21
N ASN A 75 5.23 -8.15 4.51
CA ASN A 75 4.81 -9.09 5.55
C ASN A 75 3.31 -8.92 5.85
N GLY A 76 2.47 -9.45 4.98
CA GLY A 76 1.03 -9.30 5.05
C GLY A 76 0.54 -7.92 4.57
N SER A 77 -0.79 -7.72 4.62
CA SER A 77 -1.42 -6.47 4.22
C SER A 77 -1.11 -5.31 5.18
N ASP A 78 -0.83 -5.59 6.44
CA ASP A 78 -0.62 -4.56 7.47
C ASP A 78 0.58 -3.68 7.16
N GLU A 79 1.67 -4.27 6.65
CA GLU A 79 2.84 -3.50 6.20
C GLU A 79 2.49 -2.58 5.02
N ALA A 80 1.71 -3.07 4.05
CA ALA A 80 1.27 -2.27 2.92
C ALA A 80 0.31 -1.15 3.35
N ILE A 81 -0.59 -1.42 4.30
CA ILE A 81 -1.50 -0.43 4.86
C ILE A 81 -0.72 0.69 5.55
N ASP A 82 0.20 0.35 6.46
CA ASP A 82 1.02 1.34 7.17
C ASP A 82 1.87 2.18 6.20
N LEU A 83 2.44 1.56 5.16
CA LEU A 83 3.18 2.28 4.12
C LEU A 83 2.30 3.26 3.34
N CYS A 84 1.04 2.95 3.07
CA CYS A 84 0.12 3.90 2.43
C CYS A 84 -0.04 5.17 3.28
N TYR A 85 -0.22 5.05 4.59
CA TYR A 85 -0.27 6.22 5.48
C TYR A 85 1.03 7.02 5.41
N ARG A 86 2.18 6.38 5.54
CA ARG A 86 3.49 7.04 5.54
C ARG A 86 3.81 7.75 4.23
N VAL A 87 3.35 7.21 3.11
CA VAL A 87 3.63 7.74 1.77
C VAL A 87 2.70 8.89 1.41
N PHE A 88 1.41 8.78 1.75
CA PHE A 88 0.38 9.69 1.22
C PHE A 88 -0.17 10.68 2.23
N CYS A 89 -0.16 10.37 3.53
CA CYS A 89 -0.83 11.19 4.54
C CYS A 89 0.17 11.99 5.36
N GLU A 90 0.06 13.32 5.35
CA GLU A 90 0.82 14.19 6.24
C GLU A 90 0.17 14.15 7.64
N PRO A 91 0.93 13.75 8.69
CA PRO A 91 0.40 13.66 10.05
C PRO A 91 -0.24 14.96 10.52
N ARG A 92 -1.36 14.88 11.25
CA ARG A 92 -2.12 16.02 11.81
C ARG A 92 -2.74 16.96 10.78
N ILE A 93 -2.56 16.71 9.50
CA ILE A 93 -3.06 17.56 8.41
C ILE A 93 -4.05 16.79 7.57
N ASP A 94 -3.65 15.60 7.12
CA ASP A 94 -4.46 14.79 6.22
C ASP A 94 -5.34 13.81 6.97
N ASN A 95 -6.36 13.32 6.29
CA ASN A 95 -7.29 12.33 6.80
C ASN A 95 -7.53 11.19 5.81
N VAL A 96 -8.13 10.14 6.34
CA VAL A 96 -8.60 9.00 5.55
C VAL A 96 -10.05 8.70 5.88
N VAL A 97 -10.77 8.16 4.91
CA VAL A 97 -12.13 7.67 5.08
C VAL A 97 -12.12 6.15 5.01
N ALA A 98 -12.90 5.49 5.83
CA ALA A 98 -13.06 4.04 5.80
C ALA A 98 -14.48 3.62 6.12
N ILE A 99 -14.90 2.50 5.57
CA ILE A 99 -16.17 1.86 5.95
C ILE A 99 -16.09 1.33 7.40
N GLU A 100 -17.24 1.22 8.09
CA GLU A 100 -17.33 0.65 9.44
C GLU A 100 -18.60 -0.22 9.56
N PRO A 101 -18.58 -1.46 10.10
CA PRO A 101 -17.38 -2.14 10.59
C PRO A 101 -16.48 -2.68 9.46
N THR A 102 -15.16 -2.62 9.67
CA THR A 102 -14.17 -3.14 8.73
C THR A 102 -12.90 -3.62 9.44
N TYR A 103 -11.87 -3.93 8.68
CA TYR A 103 -10.59 -4.42 9.20
C TYR A 103 -9.91 -3.39 10.10
N GLY A 104 -9.70 -3.76 11.37
CA GLY A 104 -9.27 -2.83 12.42
C GLY A 104 -7.90 -2.18 12.20
N MET A 105 -7.02 -2.77 11.38
CA MET A 105 -5.68 -2.21 11.13
C MET A 105 -5.72 -0.89 10.37
N TYR A 106 -6.77 -0.58 9.64
CA TYR A 106 -6.91 0.74 9.02
C TYR A 106 -6.88 1.86 10.06
N ARG A 107 -7.67 1.70 11.14
CA ARG A 107 -7.71 2.66 12.25
C ARG A 107 -6.41 2.65 13.05
N VAL A 108 -5.88 1.47 13.37
CA VAL A 108 -4.62 1.35 14.13
C VAL A 108 -3.47 2.03 13.39
N CYS A 109 -3.34 1.84 12.07
CA CYS A 109 -2.32 2.52 11.29
C CYS A 109 -2.54 4.03 11.18
N ALA A 110 -3.79 4.50 11.14
CA ALA A 110 -4.11 5.92 11.20
C ALA A 110 -3.62 6.54 12.53
N ASP A 111 -3.95 5.90 13.65
CA ASP A 111 -3.56 6.35 14.99
C ASP A 111 -2.03 6.37 15.16
N ILE A 112 -1.33 5.32 14.70
CA ILE A 112 0.15 5.25 14.73
C ILE A 112 0.78 6.39 13.94
N ASN A 113 0.19 6.76 12.79
CA ASN A 113 0.71 7.79 11.91
C ASN A 113 0.16 9.20 12.23
N ASP A 114 -0.64 9.36 13.30
CA ASP A 114 -1.27 10.64 13.70
C ASP A 114 -2.09 11.27 12.55
N VAL A 115 -2.88 10.44 11.88
CA VAL A 115 -3.76 10.78 10.75
C VAL A 115 -5.22 10.64 11.17
N GLU A 116 -6.06 11.63 10.90
CA GLU A 116 -7.48 11.58 11.21
C GLU A 116 -8.16 10.43 10.45
N TYR A 117 -8.88 9.58 11.18
CA TYR A 117 -9.66 8.48 10.63
C TYR A 117 -11.15 8.78 10.70
N ARG A 118 -11.80 8.85 9.55
CA ARG A 118 -13.23 9.08 9.42
C ARG A 118 -13.96 7.80 9.06
N ALA A 119 -14.77 7.32 9.99
CA ALA A 119 -15.60 6.14 9.81
C ALA A 119 -16.92 6.49 9.12
N VAL A 120 -17.32 5.67 8.16
CA VAL A 120 -18.62 5.73 7.50
C VAL A 120 -19.33 4.41 7.67
N ASP A 121 -20.44 4.41 8.39
CA ASP A 121 -21.19 3.20 8.68
C ASP A 121 -21.74 2.55 7.40
N LEU A 122 -21.58 1.22 7.32
CA LEU A 122 -22.25 0.40 6.32
C LEU A 122 -23.79 0.46 6.51
N GLU A 123 -24.53 0.25 5.43
CA GLU A 123 -25.98 0.13 5.46
C GLU A 123 -26.42 -1.12 6.24
N GLY A 124 -27.71 -1.22 6.59
CA GLY A 124 -28.25 -2.32 7.37
C GLY A 124 -28.04 -3.73 6.79
N ASN A 125 -27.72 -3.83 5.51
CA ASN A 125 -27.33 -5.06 4.80
C ASN A 125 -25.82 -5.19 4.61
N PHE A 126 -25.02 -4.43 5.35
CA PHE A 126 -23.55 -4.35 5.25
C PHE A 126 -23.04 -3.94 3.86
N GLN A 127 -23.80 -3.13 3.14
CA GLN A 127 -23.38 -2.56 1.87
C GLN A 127 -22.91 -1.11 2.01
N ILE A 128 -22.11 -0.66 1.07
CA ILE A 128 -21.66 0.74 0.99
C ILE A 128 -22.67 1.61 0.23
N LYS A 129 -22.60 2.91 0.47
CA LYS A 129 -23.17 3.95 -0.37
C LYS A 129 -22.08 4.93 -0.76
N ALA A 130 -21.80 5.01 -2.06
CA ALA A 130 -20.73 5.86 -2.59
C ALA A 130 -20.86 7.31 -2.14
N ASP A 131 -22.07 7.88 -2.20
CA ASP A 131 -22.32 9.26 -1.81
C ASP A 131 -21.90 9.53 -0.35
N LYS A 132 -22.21 8.62 0.58
CA LYS A 132 -21.81 8.77 1.98
C LYS A 132 -20.29 8.78 2.19
N LEU A 133 -19.57 7.92 1.45
CA LEU A 133 -18.10 7.89 1.50
C LEU A 133 -17.51 9.17 0.90
N LEU A 134 -18.05 9.62 -0.23
CA LEU A 134 -17.60 10.84 -0.88
C LEU A 134 -17.93 12.10 -0.07
N ASP A 135 -19.10 12.16 0.56
CA ASP A 135 -19.50 13.27 1.44
C ASP A 135 -18.62 13.39 2.70
N ALA A 136 -18.02 12.27 3.16
CA ALA A 136 -17.09 12.26 4.29
C ALA A 136 -15.69 12.76 3.90
N CYS A 137 -15.41 12.92 2.60
CA CYS A 137 -14.12 13.37 2.07
C CYS A 137 -14.04 14.90 2.02
N ASP A 138 -12.84 15.42 2.17
CA ASP A 138 -12.51 16.82 1.96
C ASP A 138 -11.18 16.98 1.21
N ASN A 139 -10.67 18.21 1.13
CA ASN A 139 -9.42 18.52 0.41
C ASN A 139 -8.17 17.88 1.04
N HIS A 140 -8.27 17.41 2.28
CA HIS A 140 -7.21 16.73 3.03
C HIS A 140 -7.35 15.22 3.01
N THR A 141 -8.45 14.69 2.46
CA THR A 141 -8.62 13.24 2.33
C THR A 141 -7.68 12.68 1.28
N LYS A 142 -6.84 11.73 1.68
CA LYS A 142 -5.84 11.09 0.81
C LYS A 142 -6.22 9.69 0.39
N LEU A 143 -6.82 8.93 1.31
CA LEU A 143 -7.14 7.52 1.10
C LEU A 143 -8.60 7.25 1.46
N ILE A 144 -9.23 6.35 0.70
CA ILE A 144 -10.46 5.67 1.09
C ILE A 144 -10.16 4.17 1.20
N TRP A 145 -10.46 3.57 2.36
CA TRP A 145 -10.28 2.16 2.62
C TRP A 145 -11.59 1.40 2.41
N ILE A 146 -11.57 0.42 1.49
CA ILE A 146 -12.71 -0.44 1.16
C ILE A 146 -12.26 -1.90 1.17
N CYS A 147 -12.63 -2.64 2.21
CA CYS A 147 -12.34 -4.07 2.34
C CYS A 147 -13.42 -4.89 1.62
N SER A 148 -13.07 -5.63 0.56
CA SER A 148 -14.04 -6.50 -0.14
C SER A 148 -13.33 -7.78 -0.65
N PRO A 149 -13.74 -8.98 -0.19
CA PRO A 149 -14.76 -9.25 0.84
C PRO A 149 -14.46 -8.57 2.17
N ASN A 150 -15.48 -8.02 2.84
CA ASN A 150 -15.27 -7.26 4.07
C ASN A 150 -14.99 -8.17 5.26
N ASN A 151 -14.09 -7.77 6.12
CA ASN A 151 -13.83 -8.35 7.44
C ASN A 151 -14.31 -7.36 8.51
N PRO A 152 -15.26 -7.68 9.42
CA PRO A 152 -15.68 -9.05 9.77
C PRO A 152 -16.98 -9.54 9.10
N THR A 153 -17.65 -8.77 8.26
CA THR A 153 -18.99 -9.07 7.79
C THR A 153 -19.05 -10.21 6.76
N GLY A 154 -17.92 -10.50 6.08
CA GLY A 154 -17.75 -11.65 5.18
C GLY A 154 -18.42 -11.52 3.83
N ASN A 155 -19.11 -10.42 3.54
CA ASN A 155 -19.79 -10.18 2.28
C ASN A 155 -18.91 -9.43 1.27
N ASN A 156 -19.18 -9.66 -0.01
CA ASN A 156 -18.69 -8.77 -1.07
C ASN A 156 -19.49 -7.47 -1.05
N LEU A 157 -18.80 -6.37 -1.28
CA LEU A 157 -19.43 -5.07 -1.43
C LEU A 157 -19.91 -4.88 -2.88
N ASP A 158 -20.93 -4.04 -3.05
CA ASP A 158 -21.50 -3.73 -4.36
C ASP A 158 -20.44 -3.06 -5.26
N ARG A 159 -20.19 -3.71 -6.38
CA ARG A 159 -19.15 -3.27 -7.33
C ARG A 159 -19.49 -1.92 -7.97
N ASP A 160 -20.76 -1.65 -8.28
CA ASP A 160 -21.17 -0.41 -8.90
C ASP A 160 -20.96 0.77 -7.93
N GLU A 161 -21.21 0.56 -6.64
CA GLU A 161 -20.92 1.56 -5.61
C GLU A 161 -19.39 1.78 -5.44
N ILE A 162 -18.58 0.71 -5.47
CA ILE A 162 -17.11 0.83 -5.47
C ILE A 162 -16.64 1.65 -6.68
N GLU A 163 -17.14 1.35 -7.88
CA GLU A 163 -16.78 2.07 -9.11
C GLU A 163 -17.17 3.56 -9.04
N LYS A 164 -18.32 3.89 -8.43
CA LYS A 164 -18.69 5.29 -8.17
C LYS A 164 -17.71 6.00 -7.25
N VAL A 165 -17.26 5.34 -6.17
CA VAL A 165 -16.25 5.90 -5.28
C VAL A 165 -14.94 6.16 -6.03
N ILE A 166 -14.46 5.17 -6.80
CA ILE A 166 -13.22 5.29 -7.58
C ILE A 166 -13.30 6.46 -8.58
N ASN A 167 -14.45 6.63 -9.22
CA ASN A 167 -14.65 7.69 -10.22
C ASN A 167 -14.90 9.07 -9.59
N GLY A 168 -15.47 9.11 -8.38
CA GLY A 168 -15.83 10.35 -7.69
C GLY A 168 -14.75 10.90 -6.77
N PHE A 169 -13.73 10.11 -6.43
CA PHE A 169 -12.68 10.50 -5.50
C PHE A 169 -11.37 10.85 -6.21
N ASP A 170 -10.80 11.99 -5.86
CA ASP A 170 -9.53 12.47 -6.43
C ASP A 170 -8.27 11.96 -5.70
N GLY A 171 -8.43 11.15 -4.65
CA GLY A 171 -7.35 10.51 -3.92
C GLY A 171 -7.14 9.06 -4.36
N MET A 172 -6.68 8.21 -3.44
CA MET A 172 -6.44 6.79 -3.68
C MET A 172 -7.51 5.95 -2.97
N VAL A 173 -8.14 5.03 -3.69
CA VAL A 173 -9.03 4.00 -3.15
C VAL A 173 -8.25 2.69 -3.04
N VAL A 174 -8.28 2.05 -1.87
CA VAL A 174 -7.50 0.86 -1.53
C VAL A 174 -8.43 -0.25 -1.01
#